data_5dad7dd388b9a1e8a3af17e3fababa0b
#
_entry.id   5dad7dd388b9a1e8a3af17e3fababa0b
#
_cell.length_a   1.000
_cell.length_b   1.000
_cell.length_c   1.000
_cell.angle_alpha   90.00
_cell.angle_beta   90.00
_cell.angle_gamma   90.00
#
_symmetry.space_group_name_H-M   'P 1'
#
loop_
_entity.id
_entity.type
_entity.pdbx_description
1 polymer ?
#
loop_
_entity_poly.entity_id
_entity_poly.type
_entity_poly.pdbx_seq_one_letter_code
_entity_poly.pdbx_strand_id
1 'polypeptide(L)'
;MIPKDKLLHIAMGVGAVAITLVVIELARHNLGAALALMTTAFGVFYEAQQWYRRDGTVDVMDAVATAAPGWAAWALIEVWRAMQ
;
A
#
# COMPACT_ATOMS: atom_id res chain seq x y z
N MET A 1 -30.16 -3.53 6.38
CA MET A 1 -29.00 -2.69 6.74
C MET A 1 -27.73 -3.53 6.70
N ILE A 2 -26.72 -3.07 6.02
CA ILE A 2 -25.46 -3.81 5.91
C ILE A 2 -24.60 -3.52 7.14
N PRO A 3 -24.11 -4.56 7.84
CA PRO A 3 -23.22 -4.36 8.99
C PRO A 3 -21.97 -3.57 8.61
N LYS A 4 -21.44 -2.80 9.56
CA LYS A 4 -20.25 -1.99 9.34
C LYS A 4 -19.06 -2.83 8.88
N ASP A 5 -18.90 -4.04 9.45
CA ASP A 5 -17.81 -4.94 9.04
C ASP A 5 -17.86 -5.25 7.55
N LYS A 6 -19.05 -5.56 7.05
CA LYS A 6 -19.21 -5.91 5.65
C LYS A 6 -18.99 -4.71 4.74
N LEU A 7 -19.45 -3.53 5.19
CA LEU A 7 -19.18 -2.31 4.45
C LEU A 7 -17.68 -2.02 4.37
N LEU A 8 -16.97 -2.21 5.48
CA LEU A 8 -15.52 -2.01 5.49
C LEU A 8 -14.83 -2.99 4.55
N HIS A 9 -15.21 -4.26 4.58
CA HIS A 9 -14.62 -5.27 3.70
C HIS A 9 -14.89 -4.95 2.22
N ILE A 10 -16.10 -4.51 1.91
CA ILE A 10 -16.44 -4.11 0.54
C ILE A 10 -15.61 -2.91 0.12
N ALA A 11 -15.49 -1.90 0.99
CA ALA A 11 -14.71 -0.71 0.69
C ALA A 11 -13.24 -1.05 0.48
N MET A 12 -12.68 -1.92 1.32
CA MET A 12 -11.29 -2.36 1.18
C MET A 12 -11.09 -3.14 -0.11
N GLY A 13 -12.05 -3.99 -0.47
CA GLY A 13 -11.99 -4.73 -1.73
C GLY A 13 -12.01 -3.81 -2.94
N VAL A 14 -12.91 -2.83 -2.94
CA VAL A 14 -12.98 -1.84 -4.02
C VAL A 14 -11.67 -1.04 -4.09
N GLY A 15 -11.17 -0.61 -2.93
CA GLY A 15 -9.91 0.11 -2.87
C GLY A 15 -8.74 -0.74 -3.38
N ALA A 16 -8.72 -2.03 -3.02
CA ALA A 16 -7.68 -2.94 -3.49
C ALA A 16 -7.71 -3.10 -5.01
N VAL A 17 -8.90 -3.22 -5.59
CA VAL A 17 -9.04 -3.30 -7.05
C VAL A 17 -8.52 -2.03 -7.70
N ALA A 18 -8.95 -0.87 -7.18
CA ALA A 18 -8.53 0.42 -7.74
C ALA A 18 -7.02 0.59 -7.67
N ILE A 19 -6.42 0.27 -6.51
CA ILE A 19 -4.96 0.39 -6.34
C ILE A 19 -4.24 -0.60 -7.23
N THR A 20 -4.76 -1.82 -7.37
CA THR A 20 -4.14 -2.82 -8.25
C THR A 20 -4.09 -2.33 -9.68
N LEU A 21 -5.19 -1.74 -10.18
CA LEU A 21 -5.22 -1.19 -11.54
C LEU A 21 -4.21 -0.05 -11.70
N VAL A 22 -4.11 0.83 -10.71
CA VAL A 22 -3.13 1.93 -10.74
C VAL A 22 -1.71 1.37 -10.71
N VAL A 23 -1.45 0.37 -9.86
CA VAL A 23 -0.13 -0.25 -9.75
C VAL A 23 0.27 -0.90 -11.06
N ILE A 24 -0.65 -1.62 -11.71
CA ILE A 24 -0.37 -2.26 -12.99
C ILE A 24 0.01 -1.21 -14.05
N GLU A 25 -0.78 -0.15 -14.14
CA GLU A 25 -0.48 0.92 -15.10
C GLU A 25 0.84 1.59 -14.78
N LEU A 26 1.08 1.90 -13.51
CA LEU A 26 2.31 2.55 -13.09
C LEU A 26 3.52 1.66 -13.34
N ALA A 27 3.39 0.34 -13.14
CA ALA A 27 4.48 -0.61 -13.33
C ALA A 27 4.94 -0.65 -14.80
N ARG A 28 4.04 -0.34 -15.74
CA ARG A 28 4.40 -0.29 -17.15
C ARG A 28 5.32 0.89 -17.45
N HIS A 29 5.29 1.92 -16.62
CA HIS A 29 6.08 3.14 -16.82
C HIS A 29 7.22 3.24 -15.80
N ASN A 30 6.98 2.82 -14.56
CA ASN A 30 7.97 2.92 -13.49
C ASN A 30 7.71 1.85 -12.45
N LEU A 31 8.41 0.72 -12.58
CA LEU A 31 8.25 -0.42 -11.67
C LEU A 31 8.57 -0.04 -10.22
N GLY A 32 9.62 0.75 -10.01
CA GLY A 32 10.00 1.16 -8.66
C GLY A 32 8.90 1.94 -7.96
N ALA A 33 8.31 2.91 -8.66
CA ALA A 33 7.21 3.68 -8.11
C ALA A 33 5.99 2.80 -7.82
N ALA A 34 5.73 1.79 -8.67
CA ALA A 34 4.65 0.84 -8.44
C ALA A 34 4.86 0.03 -7.17
N LEU A 35 6.09 -0.42 -6.92
CA LEU A 35 6.42 -1.14 -5.70
C LEU A 35 6.25 -0.27 -4.47
N ALA A 36 6.69 0.99 -4.54
CA ALA A 36 6.53 1.92 -3.44
C ALA A 36 5.05 2.19 -3.14
N LEU A 37 4.25 2.38 -4.17
CA LEU A 37 2.80 2.60 -4.00
C LEU A 37 2.14 1.38 -3.39
N MET A 38 2.47 0.19 -3.87
CA MET A 38 1.86 -1.05 -3.40
C MET A 38 2.15 -1.28 -1.93
N THR A 39 3.41 -1.15 -1.51
CA THR A 39 3.78 -1.36 -0.12
C THR A 39 3.21 -0.29 0.79
N THR A 40 3.14 0.95 0.33
CA THR A 40 2.51 2.03 1.09
C THR A 40 1.02 1.75 1.29
N ALA A 41 0.34 1.31 0.23
CA ALA A 41 -1.09 0.97 0.32
C ALA A 41 -1.33 -0.17 1.31
N PHE A 42 -0.49 -1.20 1.31
CA PHE A 42 -0.61 -2.30 2.28
C PHE A 42 -0.46 -1.78 3.71
N GLY A 43 0.53 -0.91 3.94
CA GLY A 43 0.73 -0.34 5.26
C GLY A 43 -0.46 0.47 5.74
N VAL A 44 -1.01 1.30 4.85
CA VAL A 44 -2.18 2.12 5.18
C VAL A 44 -3.41 1.25 5.46
N PHE A 45 -3.65 0.24 4.62
CA PHE A 45 -4.80 -0.64 4.83
C PHE A 45 -4.67 -1.42 6.13
N TYR A 46 -3.48 -1.88 6.47
CA TYR A 46 -3.24 -2.59 7.71
C TYR A 46 -3.56 -1.70 8.92
N GLU A 47 -3.09 -0.46 8.90
CA GLU A 47 -3.36 0.48 9.98
C GLU A 47 -4.84 0.84 10.06
N ALA A 48 -5.49 1.03 8.92
CA ALA A 48 -6.92 1.32 8.89
C ALA A 48 -7.73 0.18 9.49
N GLN A 49 -7.34 -1.06 9.21
CA GLN A 49 -8.01 -2.23 9.75
C GLN A 49 -7.82 -2.30 11.26
N GLN A 50 -6.62 -2.04 11.76
CA GLN A 50 -6.35 -2.01 13.19
C GLN A 50 -7.16 -0.91 13.89
N TRP A 51 -7.22 0.26 13.29
CA TRP A 51 -7.99 1.37 13.83
C TRP A 51 -9.48 1.02 13.93
N TYR A 52 -10.01 0.40 12.89
CA TYR A 52 -11.43 0.02 12.85
C TYR A 52 -11.75 -1.00 13.93
N ARG A 53 -10.89 -2.00 14.10
CA ARG A 53 -11.11 -3.07 15.09
C ARG A 53 -10.84 -2.65 16.50
N ARG A 54 -10.13 -1.56 16.69
CA ARG A 54 -9.67 -1.10 17.99
C ARG A 54 -8.86 -2.17 18.74
N ASP A 55 -8.20 -3.05 18.00
CA ASP A 55 -7.44 -4.18 18.55
C ASP A 55 -6.05 -3.79 18.96
N GLY A 56 -5.79 -2.52 19.08
CA GLY A 56 -4.49 -2.08 19.49
C GLY A 56 -4.28 -0.62 19.17
N THR A 57 -3.10 -0.15 19.47
CA THR A 57 -2.70 1.21 19.20
C THR A 57 -2.37 1.35 17.72
N VAL A 58 -2.98 2.31 17.04
CA VAL A 58 -2.57 2.64 15.68
C VAL A 58 -1.14 3.15 15.74
N ASP A 59 -0.24 2.47 15.04
CA ASP A 59 1.16 2.82 15.04
C ASP A 59 1.61 3.15 13.62
N VAL A 60 1.80 4.44 13.38
CA VAL A 60 2.23 4.94 12.08
C VAL A 60 3.56 4.30 11.67
N MET A 61 4.41 3.96 12.64
CA MET A 61 5.71 3.33 12.34
C MET A 61 5.54 1.96 11.72
N ASP A 62 4.47 1.22 12.06
CA ASP A 62 4.19 -0.06 11.41
C ASP A 62 3.89 0.14 9.93
N ALA A 63 3.13 1.17 9.59
CA ALA A 63 2.85 1.49 8.20
C ALA A 63 4.14 1.91 7.47
N VAL A 64 4.96 2.72 8.10
CA VAL A 64 6.26 3.13 7.55
C VAL A 64 7.15 1.92 7.31
N ALA A 65 7.23 1.02 8.29
CA ALA A 65 8.04 -0.19 8.17
C ALA A 65 7.57 -1.08 7.03
N THR A 66 6.25 -1.17 6.83
CA THR A 66 5.67 -1.94 5.73
C THR A 66 5.98 -1.30 4.37
N ALA A 67 5.96 0.02 4.30
CA ALA A 67 6.21 0.75 3.06
C ALA A 67 7.70 0.84 2.72
N ALA A 68 8.58 0.83 3.71
CA ALA A 68 10.01 1.08 3.53
C ALA A 68 10.67 0.18 2.47
N PRO A 69 10.43 -1.15 2.43
CA PRO A 69 11.06 -2.00 1.40
C PRO A 69 10.71 -1.57 -0.03
N GLY A 70 9.46 -1.15 -0.27
CA GLY A 70 9.06 -0.68 -1.59
C GLY A 70 9.78 0.61 -2.00
N TRP A 71 9.91 1.54 -1.06
CA TRP A 71 10.64 2.78 -1.32
C TRP A 71 12.13 2.53 -1.52
N ALA A 72 12.71 1.59 -0.74
CA ALA A 72 14.10 1.19 -0.93
C ALA A 72 14.32 0.56 -2.30
N ALA A 73 13.39 -0.30 -2.72
CA ALA A 73 13.47 -0.91 -4.05
C ALA A 73 13.43 0.14 -5.15
N TRP A 74 12.57 1.16 -4.99
CA TRP A 74 12.50 2.26 -5.96
C TRP A 74 13.84 3.00 -6.02
N ALA A 75 14.41 3.33 -4.87
CA ALA A 75 15.70 4.01 -4.83
C ALA A 75 16.80 3.21 -5.52
N LEU A 76 16.84 1.89 -5.27
CA LEU A 76 17.81 1.00 -5.90
C LEU A 76 17.63 0.94 -7.41
N ILE A 77 16.40 0.89 -7.89
CA ILE A 77 16.10 0.87 -9.32
C ILE A 77 16.56 2.19 -9.96
N GLU A 78 16.31 3.31 -9.30
CA GLU A 78 16.73 4.62 -9.85
C GLU A 78 18.25 4.74 -9.90
N VAL A 79 18.95 4.25 -8.87
CA VAL A 79 20.42 4.21 -8.88
C VAL A 79 20.92 3.35 -10.03
N TRP A 80 20.31 2.18 -10.22
CA TRP A 80 20.68 1.29 -11.32
C TRP A 80 20.52 1.96 -12.67
N ARG A 81 19.39 2.65 -12.89
CA ARG A 81 19.17 3.37 -14.13
C ARG A 81 20.19 4.48 -14.36
N ALA A 82 20.54 5.18 -13.28
CA ALA A 82 21.50 6.27 -13.37
C ALA A 82 22.90 5.77 -13.73
N MET A 83 23.22 4.52 -13.40
CA MET A 83 24.52 3.92 -13.70
C MET A 83 24.62 3.38 -15.13
N GLN A 84 23.52 3.30 -15.82
CA GLN A 84 23.49 2.87 -17.21
C GLN A 84 23.49 4.06 -18.16
#